data_3b78c070de4a87e6b5d4b1fe3e7f6da0
#
_entry.id   3b78c070de4a87e6b5d4b1fe3e7f6da0
#
_cell.length_a   1.000
_cell.length_b   1.000
_cell.length_c   1.000
_cell.angle_alpha   90.00
_cell.angle_beta   90.00
_cell.angle_gamma   90.00
#
_symmetry.space_group_name_H-M   'P 1'
#
loop_
_entity.id
_entity.type
_entity.pdbx_description
1 polymer ?
#
loop_
_entity_poly.entity_id
_entity_poly.type
_entity_poly.pdbx_seq_one_letter_code
_entity_poly.pdbx_strand_id
1 'polypeptide(L)'
;MKKIFALALAAIMTAGMTTVAFADANITLERTSDSEVYLGVDLNDDGVITETADAKNELFVGVDALPANIEGGTEVAVFIFDGDTYVQDSDLLKSYKVYTDWTVGDLDAKPEIQHIKLETKDGSKLYAYAARFNLPENETTKAQDLIGDLSVYKTTSQRDDNKVTLGFTYGYDIDKTQSGSYEITKDTTVVDFDDNDTDVDITWGEDVAYFEVNVAGQGKLNLAYNVDFNKEVADLDKSANMDFLTFEGNPTFNKNGTLYIYAAEDTFLYEVKDGKLVAVDAEYDEDYEAWTFKTRTLGAYVISDKELEEQVITDGDGEASS
;
A
#
# COMPACT_ATOMS: atom_id res chain seq x y z
N MET A 1 -22.41 9.90 14.61
CA MET A 1 -21.90 9.28 15.86
C MET A 1 -20.46 8.88 15.59
N LYS A 2 -19.55 9.80 15.92
CA LYS A 2 -18.10 9.55 15.80
C LYS A 2 -17.70 8.58 16.91
N LYS A 3 -17.37 7.37 16.58
CA LYS A 3 -16.74 6.40 17.48
C LYS A 3 -15.34 6.11 16.91
N ILE A 4 -14.34 6.90 17.39
CA ILE A 4 -13.30 6.39 18.26
C ILE A 4 -12.76 5.04 17.80
N PHE A 5 -11.74 5.09 16.92
CA PHE A 5 -10.70 4.08 16.90
C PHE A 5 -9.44 4.67 17.53
N ALA A 6 -9.57 4.89 18.84
CA ALA A 6 -8.44 5.02 19.72
C ALA A 6 -8.43 3.73 20.53
N LEU A 7 -7.73 2.71 20.07
CA LEU A 7 -7.51 1.54 20.89
C LEU A 7 -6.12 0.97 20.66
N ALA A 8 -5.34 1.11 21.72
CA ALA A 8 -4.31 0.17 22.14
C ALA A 8 -2.99 0.14 21.38
N LEU A 9 -2.27 1.26 21.37
CA LEU A 9 -0.82 1.20 21.30
C LEU A 9 -0.15 1.68 22.62
N ALA A 10 -0.84 1.60 23.71
CA ALA A 10 -0.30 1.93 25.03
C ALA A 10 -0.07 0.65 25.82
N ALA A 11 0.94 -0.11 25.53
CA ALA A 11 1.55 -1.04 26.48
C ALA A 11 2.61 -1.97 25.88
N ILE A 12 3.66 -1.49 25.23
CA ILE A 12 4.92 -2.25 25.18
C ILE A 12 6.09 -1.25 25.21
N MET A 13 6.26 -0.58 26.31
CA MET A 13 7.53 0.06 26.64
C MET A 13 7.87 -0.20 28.09
N THR A 14 8.34 -1.40 28.38
CA THR A 14 9.19 -1.66 29.55
C THR A 14 9.95 -2.97 29.31
N ALA A 15 11.01 -2.91 28.54
CA ALA A 15 12.05 -3.91 28.66
C ALA A 15 13.34 -3.15 28.93
N GLY A 16 13.81 -3.21 30.16
CA GLY A 16 15.03 -2.60 30.61
C GLY A 16 16.21 -3.02 29.77
N MET A 17 16.87 -2.04 29.14
CA MET A 17 18.13 -2.26 28.45
C MET A 17 19.27 -2.13 29.43
N THR A 18 20.01 -3.23 29.56
CA THR A 18 21.37 -3.16 30.12
C THR A 18 22.32 -2.83 28.98
N THR A 19 22.77 -1.58 28.92
CA THR A 19 23.83 -1.17 27.99
C THR A 19 25.13 -1.88 28.36
N VAL A 20 25.58 -2.78 27.51
CA VAL A 20 26.94 -3.32 27.58
C VAL A 20 27.83 -2.38 26.78
N ALA A 21 28.64 -1.61 27.49
CA ALA A 21 29.62 -0.70 26.90
C ALA A 21 30.70 -1.49 26.15
N PHE A 22 30.74 -1.39 24.85
CA PHE A 22 31.87 -1.80 24.03
C PHE A 22 32.79 -0.59 23.83
N ALA A 23 34.10 -0.82 23.88
CA ALA A 23 35.15 0.22 23.85
C ALA A 23 35.38 0.88 22.47
N ASP A 24 34.53 0.60 21.49
CA ASP A 24 34.47 1.27 20.18
C ASP A 24 33.09 1.86 20.00
N ALA A 25 32.97 3.09 19.56
CA ALA A 25 31.77 3.90 19.30
C ALA A 25 30.44 3.30 19.78
N ASN A 26 29.73 3.98 20.67
CA ASN A 26 28.43 3.50 21.23
C ASN A 26 27.30 3.71 20.22
N ILE A 27 27.35 2.95 19.12
CA ILE A 27 26.37 3.04 18.04
C ILE A 27 25.04 2.42 18.47
N THR A 28 23.98 3.23 18.50
CA THR A 28 22.64 2.84 18.96
C THR A 28 21.57 3.45 18.06
N LEU A 29 20.35 2.92 18.14
CA LEU A 29 19.13 3.50 17.54
C LEU A 29 18.38 4.42 18.54
N GLU A 30 18.78 4.42 19.79
CA GLU A 30 18.27 5.30 20.85
C GLU A 30 19.35 6.28 21.25
N ARG A 31 18.95 7.50 21.53
CA ARG A 31 19.85 8.52 22.09
C ARG A 31 20.09 8.23 23.56
N THR A 32 21.35 8.25 23.99
CA THR A 32 21.73 7.79 25.35
C THR A 32 21.14 8.66 26.47
N SER A 33 20.99 9.97 26.26
CA SER A 33 20.54 10.90 27.30
C SER A 33 19.07 10.76 27.68
N ASP A 34 18.23 10.36 26.75
CA ASP A 34 16.77 10.27 26.93
C ASP A 34 16.21 8.89 26.65
N SER A 35 17.00 7.97 26.11
CA SER A 35 16.59 6.63 25.68
C SER A 35 15.43 6.66 24.68
N GLU A 36 15.42 7.68 23.83
CA GLU A 36 14.36 7.88 22.84
C GLU A 36 14.85 7.52 21.43
N VAL A 37 13.94 6.98 20.64
CA VAL A 37 14.12 6.75 19.21
C VAL A 37 13.71 7.98 18.43
N TYR A 38 14.57 8.45 17.56
CA TYR A 38 14.29 9.58 16.69
C TYR A 38 13.96 9.05 15.28
N LEU A 39 12.73 9.32 14.86
CA LEU A 39 12.17 8.91 13.60
C LEU A 39 12.01 10.13 12.69
N GLY A 40 12.46 10.00 11.46
CA GLY A 40 12.16 10.95 10.40
C GLY A 40 11.16 10.31 9.42
N VAL A 41 10.19 11.10 8.99
CA VAL A 41 9.22 10.71 7.96
C VAL A 41 9.22 11.80 6.90
N ASP A 42 9.47 11.42 5.65
CA ASP A 42 9.41 12.35 4.52
C ASP A 42 7.98 12.37 3.96
N LEU A 43 7.17 13.33 4.47
CA LEU A 43 5.75 13.45 4.11
C LEU A 43 5.52 14.22 2.80
N ASN A 44 6.54 14.86 2.26
CA ASN A 44 6.43 15.72 1.06
C ASN A 44 7.36 15.27 -0.07
N ASP A 45 8.03 14.14 0.10
CA ASP A 45 8.93 13.50 -0.88
C ASP A 45 10.02 14.44 -1.45
N ASP A 46 10.53 15.36 -0.60
CA ASP A 46 11.59 16.30 -0.99
C ASP A 46 13.01 15.83 -0.62
N GLY A 47 13.12 14.67 0.03
CA GLY A 47 14.36 14.05 0.50
C GLY A 47 15.02 14.80 1.66
N VAL A 48 14.27 15.65 2.39
CA VAL A 48 14.76 16.44 3.51
C VAL A 48 13.88 16.22 4.74
N ILE A 49 14.44 15.68 5.80
CA ILE A 49 13.73 15.58 7.09
C ILE A 49 13.98 16.87 7.89
N THR A 50 12.93 17.47 8.43
CA THR A 50 13.01 18.74 9.16
C THR A 50 12.63 18.61 10.62
N GLU A 51 13.28 19.39 11.51
CA GLU A 51 12.94 19.50 12.93
C GLU A 51 11.87 20.57 13.20
N THR A 52 11.23 21.14 12.21
CA THR A 52 10.31 22.27 12.41
C THR A 52 9.03 21.86 13.13
N ALA A 53 8.53 22.77 13.99
CA ALA A 53 7.33 22.56 14.77
C ALA A 53 6.03 22.83 13.98
N ASP A 54 6.09 22.89 12.68
CA ASP A 54 4.93 23.06 11.81
C ASP A 54 4.09 21.78 11.76
N ALA A 55 2.84 21.85 11.28
CA ALA A 55 1.98 20.70 11.09
C ALA A 55 2.56 19.63 10.12
N LYS A 56 3.75 19.89 9.62
CA LYS A 56 4.60 19.05 8.78
C LYS A 56 5.88 18.60 9.49
N ASN A 57 5.85 18.42 10.82
CA ASN A 57 7.00 17.87 11.53
C ASN A 57 7.36 16.51 10.94
N GLU A 58 8.49 16.46 10.29
CA GLU A 58 9.02 15.26 9.67
C GLU A 58 9.94 14.47 10.62
N LEU A 59 10.45 15.12 11.69
CA LEU A 59 11.22 14.47 12.75
C LEU A 59 10.38 14.30 14.01
N PHE A 60 10.25 13.07 14.45
CA PHE A 60 9.47 12.68 15.63
C PHE A 60 10.36 11.99 16.66
N VAL A 61 10.06 12.22 17.93
CA VAL A 61 10.74 11.56 19.04
C VAL A 61 9.79 10.52 19.63
N GLY A 62 10.16 9.25 19.44
CA GLY A 62 9.31 8.11 19.79
C GLY A 62 8.21 7.82 18.77
N VAL A 63 7.82 6.57 18.69
CA VAL A 63 6.78 6.08 17.78
C VAL A 63 5.41 6.68 18.06
N ASP A 64 5.13 7.01 19.33
CA ASP A 64 3.84 7.59 19.73
C ASP A 64 3.64 9.04 19.23
N ALA A 65 4.71 9.68 18.75
CA ALA A 65 4.65 11.03 18.20
C ALA A 65 4.34 11.07 16.70
N LEU A 66 4.30 9.92 16.03
CA LEU A 66 4.02 9.85 14.60
C LEU A 66 2.61 10.35 14.27
N PRO A 67 2.42 11.00 13.12
CA PRO A 67 1.10 11.43 12.68
C PRO A 67 0.16 10.23 12.48
N ALA A 68 -1.12 10.43 12.79
CA ALA A 68 -2.14 9.37 12.74
C ALA A 68 -2.50 8.93 11.31
N ASN A 69 -1.96 9.57 10.28
CA ASN A 69 -2.31 9.38 8.88
C ASN A 69 -1.08 9.40 7.97
N ILE A 70 -0.07 8.62 8.33
CA ILE A 70 1.04 8.29 7.43
C ILE A 70 0.46 7.41 6.32
N GLU A 71 0.86 7.65 5.10
CA GLU A 71 0.41 6.89 3.92
C GLU A 71 1.38 5.73 3.63
N GLY A 72 0.90 4.70 2.96
CA GLY A 72 1.74 3.64 2.39
C GLY A 72 2.76 4.24 1.41
N GLY A 73 3.87 3.56 1.19
CA GLY A 73 4.97 4.08 0.37
C GLY A 73 5.83 5.15 1.04
N THR A 74 5.34 5.80 2.11
CA THR A 74 6.08 6.87 2.80
C THR A 74 7.43 6.39 3.31
N GLU A 75 8.47 7.21 3.06
CA GLU A 75 9.81 6.96 3.53
C GLU A 75 9.98 7.23 5.03
N VAL A 76 10.57 6.28 5.73
CA VAL A 76 10.87 6.35 7.16
C VAL A 76 12.39 6.20 7.36
N ALA A 77 12.93 7.05 8.22
CA ALA A 77 14.32 7.03 8.67
C ALA A 77 14.39 6.88 10.18
N VAL A 78 15.08 5.86 10.68
CA VAL A 78 15.39 5.68 12.10
C VAL A 78 16.81 6.11 12.32
N PHE A 79 17.03 7.24 13.01
CA PHE A 79 18.35 7.84 13.15
C PHE A 79 19.30 7.00 14.01
N ILE A 80 20.59 7.04 13.65
CA ILE A 80 21.66 6.30 14.32
C ILE A 80 22.50 7.28 15.13
N PHE A 81 22.78 6.92 16.39
CA PHE A 81 23.53 7.74 17.34
C PHE A 81 24.86 7.09 17.73
N ASP A 82 25.83 7.92 18.04
CA ASP A 82 27.00 7.60 18.88
C ASP A 82 26.82 8.37 20.19
N GLY A 83 26.31 7.70 21.22
CA GLY A 83 25.86 8.32 22.44
C GLY A 83 24.72 9.30 22.20
N ASP A 84 24.96 10.60 22.38
CA ASP A 84 23.97 11.68 22.20
C ASP A 84 24.07 12.42 20.86
N THR A 85 24.95 11.97 19.99
CA THR A 85 25.25 12.67 18.74
C THR A 85 24.81 11.84 17.53
N TYR A 86 24.14 12.48 16.58
CA TYR A 86 23.86 11.86 15.29
C TYR A 86 25.15 11.37 14.62
N VAL A 87 25.17 10.14 14.14
CA VAL A 87 26.30 9.63 13.39
C VAL A 87 26.38 10.34 12.04
N GLN A 88 27.50 11.01 11.78
CA GLN A 88 27.78 11.74 10.54
C GLN A 88 28.97 11.15 9.78
N ASP A 89 29.80 10.34 10.42
CA ASP A 89 30.97 9.72 9.83
C ASP A 89 30.68 8.28 9.40
N SER A 90 30.82 8.01 8.11
CA SER A 90 30.63 6.67 7.53
C SER A 90 31.59 5.61 8.09
N ASP A 91 32.79 6.03 8.53
CA ASP A 91 33.77 5.09 9.06
C ASP A 91 33.35 4.44 10.37
N LEU A 92 32.48 5.12 11.16
CA LEU A 92 31.89 4.57 12.37
C LEU A 92 30.94 3.41 12.07
N LEU A 93 30.27 3.46 10.93
CA LEU A 93 29.27 2.46 10.50
C LEU A 93 29.84 1.36 9.60
N LYS A 94 31.15 1.36 9.40
CA LYS A 94 31.81 0.35 8.57
C LYS A 94 31.54 -1.06 9.10
N SER A 95 30.93 -1.89 8.27
CA SER A 95 30.48 -3.26 8.58
C SER A 95 29.23 -3.36 9.45
N TYR A 96 28.56 -2.27 9.80
CA TYR A 96 27.23 -2.33 10.39
C TYR A 96 26.20 -2.76 9.33
N LYS A 97 25.15 -3.42 9.81
CA LYS A 97 24.03 -3.92 9.01
C LYS A 97 22.73 -3.59 9.72
N VAL A 98 21.66 -3.52 8.95
CA VAL A 98 20.29 -3.45 9.47
C VAL A 98 19.68 -4.84 9.43
N TYR A 99 18.90 -5.17 10.44
CA TYR A 99 18.06 -6.34 10.51
C TYR A 99 16.68 -5.95 11.02
N THR A 100 15.65 -6.54 10.47
CA THR A 100 14.27 -6.38 10.91
C THR A 100 13.63 -7.73 11.19
N ASP A 101 12.72 -7.74 12.16
CA ASP A 101 11.92 -8.90 12.53
C ASP A 101 10.47 -8.42 12.79
N TRP A 102 9.69 -8.40 11.72
CA TRP A 102 8.31 -7.90 11.77
C TRP A 102 7.38 -8.99 12.27
N THR A 103 6.56 -8.66 13.27
CA THR A 103 5.52 -9.53 13.84
C THR A 103 4.16 -9.30 13.23
N VAL A 104 3.93 -8.11 12.66
CA VAL A 104 2.73 -7.72 11.91
C VAL A 104 3.18 -6.98 10.66
N GLY A 105 2.69 -7.38 9.50
CA GLY A 105 3.12 -6.85 8.22
C GLY A 105 4.52 -7.34 7.83
N ASP A 106 5.02 -6.84 6.71
CA ASP A 106 6.40 -7.04 6.23
C ASP A 106 6.78 -5.85 5.35
N LEU A 107 8.05 -5.67 5.03
CA LEU A 107 8.54 -4.65 4.12
C LEU A 107 8.77 -5.25 2.72
N ASP A 108 8.44 -4.51 1.68
CA ASP A 108 8.72 -4.89 0.29
C ASP A 108 10.22 -4.91 0.00
N ALA A 109 10.98 -4.02 0.65
CA ALA A 109 12.42 -3.93 0.53
C ALA A 109 13.10 -3.89 1.90
N LYS A 110 14.33 -4.41 1.97
CA LYS A 110 15.12 -4.39 3.21
C LYS A 110 15.59 -2.98 3.54
N PRO A 111 15.51 -2.57 4.82
CA PRO A 111 16.10 -1.32 5.26
C PRO A 111 17.62 -1.23 4.98
N GLU A 112 18.07 -0.04 4.69
CA GLU A 112 19.48 0.24 4.43
C GLU A 112 19.97 1.39 5.31
N ILE A 113 21.28 1.38 5.65
CA ILE A 113 21.93 2.51 6.30
C ILE A 113 22.24 3.56 5.24
N GLN A 114 21.59 4.71 5.34
CA GLN A 114 21.75 5.80 4.38
C GLN A 114 22.08 7.12 5.06
N HIS A 115 22.71 8.02 4.30
CA HIS A 115 23.07 9.37 4.70
C HIS A 115 21.93 10.32 4.33
N ILE A 116 21.23 10.83 5.34
CA ILE A 116 20.01 11.61 5.18
C ILE A 116 20.28 13.06 5.52
N LYS A 117 19.67 13.97 4.78
CA LYS A 117 19.73 15.40 5.05
C LYS A 117 18.69 15.78 6.10
N LEU A 118 19.15 16.33 7.21
CA LEU A 118 18.33 16.85 8.28
C LEU A 118 18.45 18.39 8.35
N GLU A 119 17.31 19.08 8.34
CA GLU A 119 17.25 20.52 8.57
C GLU A 119 16.76 20.77 9.99
N THR A 120 17.59 21.42 10.79
CA THR A 120 17.31 21.70 12.20
C THR A 120 16.42 22.95 12.38
N LYS A 121 15.84 23.15 13.55
CA LYS A 121 14.92 24.27 13.87
C LYS A 121 15.52 25.66 13.62
N ASP A 122 16.82 25.79 13.66
CA ASP A 122 17.54 27.05 13.37
C ASP A 122 17.85 27.23 11.87
N GLY A 123 17.40 26.30 11.01
CA GLY A 123 17.66 26.30 9.58
C GLY A 123 19.03 25.77 9.19
N SER A 124 19.81 25.25 10.14
CA SER A 124 21.08 24.60 9.85
C SER A 124 20.82 23.24 9.20
N LYS A 125 21.69 22.88 8.26
CA LYS A 125 21.63 21.59 7.57
C LYS A 125 22.74 20.70 8.03
N LEU A 126 22.39 19.52 8.50
CA LEU A 126 23.35 18.47 8.79
C LEU A 126 22.99 17.20 8.01
N TYR A 127 23.98 16.33 7.87
CA TYR A 127 23.76 15.00 7.31
C TYR A 127 23.98 13.98 8.41
N ALA A 128 23.02 13.09 8.58
CA ALA A 128 23.06 12.05 9.59
C ALA A 128 22.81 10.68 8.94
N TYR A 129 23.33 9.64 9.56
CA TYR A 129 23.02 8.27 9.12
C TYR A 129 21.77 7.76 9.82
N ALA A 130 20.94 7.08 9.06
CA ALA A 130 19.72 6.43 9.54
C ALA A 130 19.52 5.06 8.87
N ALA A 131 18.79 4.19 9.52
CA ALA A 131 18.18 3.03 8.88
C ALA A 131 16.92 3.51 8.16
N ARG A 132 16.95 3.46 6.84
CA ARG A 132 15.92 3.99 5.95
C ARG A 132 15.14 2.85 5.29
N PHE A 133 13.83 2.99 5.18
CA PHE A 133 12.93 2.08 4.46
C PHE A 133 11.65 2.82 4.09
N ASN A 134 10.92 2.28 3.12
CA ASN A 134 9.57 2.75 2.81
C ASN A 134 8.57 1.85 3.53
N LEU A 135 7.49 2.45 4.06
CA LEU A 135 6.32 1.68 4.48
C LEU A 135 5.76 0.92 3.27
N PRO A 136 5.20 -0.27 3.46
CA PRO A 136 4.55 -0.97 2.37
C PRO A 136 3.44 -0.13 1.75
N GLU A 137 3.21 -0.30 0.45
CA GLU A 137 2.03 0.27 -0.19
C GLU A 137 0.75 -0.27 0.46
N ASN A 138 -0.27 0.56 0.54
CA ASN A 138 -1.56 0.16 1.07
C ASN A 138 -2.65 0.32 0.02
N GLU A 139 -2.95 -0.75 -0.68
CA GLU A 139 -3.96 -0.82 -1.73
C GLU A 139 -5.38 -1.04 -1.17
N THR A 140 -5.59 -0.90 0.14
CA THR A 140 -6.89 -1.10 0.77
C THR A 140 -7.47 0.20 1.32
N THR A 141 -8.78 0.26 1.50
CA THR A 141 -9.45 1.41 2.15
C THR A 141 -9.35 1.40 3.67
N LYS A 142 -8.52 0.51 4.24
CA LYS A 142 -8.32 0.37 5.69
C LYS A 142 -6.87 0.62 6.02
N ALA A 143 -6.64 1.28 7.15
CA ALA A 143 -5.29 1.38 7.68
C ALA A 143 -4.69 -0.01 7.93
N GLN A 144 -3.41 -0.14 7.66
CA GLN A 144 -2.59 -1.32 7.90
C GLN A 144 -1.60 -1.05 9.03
N ASP A 145 -1.17 -2.12 9.68
CA ASP A 145 -0.17 -2.02 10.74
C ASP A 145 1.13 -2.72 10.31
N LEU A 146 2.27 -2.09 10.62
CA LEU A 146 3.59 -2.67 10.53
C LEU A 146 4.22 -2.62 11.93
N ILE A 147 4.42 -3.76 12.58
CA ILE A 147 4.94 -3.83 13.95
C ILE A 147 6.08 -4.85 14.01
N GLY A 148 7.19 -4.47 14.61
CA GLY A 148 8.32 -5.38 14.77
C GLY A 148 9.57 -4.70 15.32
N ASP A 149 10.68 -5.43 15.28
CA ASP A 149 11.96 -4.99 15.77
C ASP A 149 12.88 -4.57 14.61
N LEU A 150 13.59 -3.47 14.79
CA LEU A 150 14.67 -3.01 13.93
C LEU A 150 15.97 -2.96 14.73
N SER A 151 17.06 -3.48 14.17
CA SER A 151 18.37 -3.51 14.79
C SER A 151 19.45 -2.99 13.86
N VAL A 152 20.42 -2.25 14.41
CA VAL A 152 21.67 -1.89 13.73
C VAL A 152 22.84 -2.56 14.45
N TYR A 153 23.57 -3.43 13.77
CA TYR A 153 24.56 -4.29 14.41
C TYR A 153 25.78 -4.56 13.52
N LYS A 154 26.91 -4.82 14.14
CA LYS A 154 28.16 -5.22 13.49
C LYS A 154 28.39 -6.74 13.57
N THR A 155 28.02 -7.34 14.71
CA THR A 155 28.14 -8.79 14.95
C THR A 155 26.79 -9.35 15.36
N THR A 156 26.53 -10.63 15.05
CA THR A 156 25.23 -11.25 15.35
C THR A 156 24.87 -11.23 16.84
N SER A 157 25.86 -11.23 17.74
CA SER A 157 25.63 -11.11 19.18
C SER A 157 25.14 -9.73 19.61
N GLN A 158 25.37 -8.69 18.81
CA GLN A 158 24.92 -7.31 19.09
C GLN A 158 23.49 -7.06 18.56
N ARG A 159 22.97 -7.92 17.71
CA ARG A 159 21.66 -7.73 17.06
C ARG A 159 20.53 -7.60 18.07
N ASP A 160 20.53 -8.43 19.10
CA ASP A 160 19.47 -8.44 20.12
C ASP A 160 19.67 -7.36 21.20
N ASP A 161 20.91 -6.87 21.35
CA ASP A 161 21.26 -5.83 22.32
C ASP A 161 21.01 -4.41 21.78
N ASN A 162 21.00 -4.22 20.48
CA ASN A 162 20.82 -2.93 19.82
C ASN A 162 19.62 -2.95 18.87
N LYS A 163 18.45 -3.19 19.46
CA LYS A 163 17.18 -3.23 18.77
C LYS A 163 16.16 -2.30 19.39
N VAL A 164 15.30 -1.76 18.57
CA VAL A 164 14.14 -0.98 18.96
C VAL A 164 12.88 -1.63 18.37
N THR A 165 11.79 -1.57 19.13
CA THR A 165 10.49 -2.02 18.65
C THR A 165 9.78 -0.82 18.03
N LEU A 166 9.34 -0.96 16.81
CA LEU A 166 8.64 0.05 16.03
C LEU A 166 7.21 -0.41 15.74
N GLY A 167 6.29 0.53 15.71
CA GLY A 167 4.91 0.28 15.29
C GLY A 167 4.40 1.45 14.46
N PHE A 168 3.91 1.15 13.27
CA PHE A 168 3.33 2.12 12.35
C PHE A 168 1.92 1.70 12.03
N THR A 169 0.99 2.65 12.05
CA THR A 169 -0.32 2.50 11.41
C THR A 169 -0.33 3.43 10.22
N TYR A 170 -0.45 2.89 9.01
CA TYR A 170 -0.38 3.66 7.78
C TYR A 170 -1.67 3.49 6.97
N GLY A 171 -2.06 4.58 6.35
CA GLY A 171 -3.22 4.64 5.46
C GLY A 171 -2.84 4.29 4.03
N TYR A 172 -3.71 4.66 3.13
CA TYR A 172 -3.55 4.50 1.69
C TYR A 172 -3.32 5.87 1.05
N ASP A 173 -2.57 5.90 -0.03
CA ASP A 173 -2.46 7.09 -0.86
C ASP A 173 -3.79 7.35 -1.57
N ILE A 174 -4.17 8.62 -1.64
CA ILE A 174 -5.38 9.07 -2.32
C ILE A 174 -4.97 10.18 -3.27
N ASP A 175 -5.13 9.93 -4.55
CA ASP A 175 -5.07 11.02 -5.50
C ASP A 175 -6.28 11.94 -5.34
N LYS A 176 -6.07 13.09 -4.70
CA LYS A 176 -7.08 14.15 -4.50
C LYS A 176 -7.07 15.20 -5.61
N THR A 177 -6.23 14.99 -6.63
CA THR A 177 -6.13 15.96 -7.74
C THR A 177 -7.17 15.72 -8.81
N GLN A 178 -7.77 14.51 -8.86
CA GLN A 178 -8.78 14.15 -9.83
C GLN A 178 -10.18 14.58 -9.36
N SER A 179 -10.98 15.10 -10.26
CA SER A 179 -12.37 15.46 -10.02
C SER A 179 -13.15 15.38 -11.33
N GLY A 180 -14.32 14.76 -11.29
CA GLY A 180 -15.19 14.56 -12.47
C GLY A 180 -14.73 13.45 -13.42
N SER A 181 -13.43 13.19 -13.51
CA SER A 181 -12.84 12.09 -14.28
C SER A 181 -11.69 11.48 -13.49
N TYR A 182 -11.70 10.15 -13.38
CA TYR A 182 -10.76 9.39 -12.55
C TYR A 182 -10.04 8.34 -13.41
N GLU A 183 -8.73 8.41 -13.47
CA GLU A 183 -7.89 7.41 -14.12
C GLU A 183 -7.28 6.49 -13.06
N ILE A 184 -7.58 5.20 -13.15
CA ILE A 184 -7.07 4.19 -12.23
C ILE A 184 -5.81 3.58 -12.82
N THR A 185 -4.71 3.75 -12.11
CA THR A 185 -3.41 3.18 -12.46
C THR A 185 -3.03 2.11 -11.43
N LYS A 186 -1.88 1.45 -11.62
CA LYS A 186 -1.35 0.51 -10.63
C LYS A 186 -0.97 1.17 -9.31
N ASP A 187 -0.62 2.46 -9.37
CA ASP A 187 -0.14 3.23 -8.22
C ASP A 187 -1.27 4.04 -7.56
N THR A 188 -2.40 4.24 -8.26
CA THR A 188 -3.54 5.03 -7.78
C THR A 188 -4.82 4.19 -7.91
N THR A 189 -5.06 3.36 -6.93
CA THR A 189 -6.21 2.44 -6.93
C THR A 189 -7.34 2.88 -6.00
N VAL A 190 -7.05 3.66 -4.97
CA VAL A 190 -8.06 4.13 -4.02
C VAL A 190 -8.53 5.53 -4.42
N VAL A 191 -9.83 5.66 -4.63
CA VAL A 191 -10.50 6.92 -4.98
C VAL A 191 -11.32 7.43 -3.81
N ASP A 192 -11.14 8.69 -3.44
CA ASP A 192 -11.99 9.45 -2.53
C ASP A 192 -12.74 10.49 -3.35
N PHE A 193 -13.97 10.17 -3.74
CA PHE A 193 -14.76 11.05 -4.62
C PHE A 193 -15.01 12.40 -3.96
N ASP A 194 -14.87 13.50 -4.72
CA ASP A 194 -15.16 14.84 -4.23
C ASP A 194 -16.66 14.97 -3.87
N ASP A 195 -16.95 15.63 -2.76
CA ASP A 195 -18.34 15.80 -2.27
C ASP A 195 -19.25 16.53 -3.27
N ASN A 196 -18.67 17.25 -4.24
CA ASN A 196 -19.40 17.96 -5.30
C ASN A 196 -19.56 17.14 -6.57
N ASP A 197 -18.85 16.03 -6.70
CA ASP A 197 -18.96 15.17 -7.87
C ASP A 197 -20.31 14.43 -7.85
N THR A 198 -20.96 14.39 -8.99
CA THR A 198 -22.21 13.66 -9.17
C THR A 198 -22.09 12.60 -10.24
N ASP A 199 -21.89 12.98 -11.47
CA ASP A 199 -21.70 12.06 -12.59
C ASP A 199 -20.23 12.14 -12.97
N VAL A 200 -19.54 11.01 -12.90
CA VAL A 200 -18.10 10.91 -13.13
C VAL A 200 -17.79 9.81 -14.12
N ASP A 201 -16.63 9.98 -14.74
CA ASP A 201 -16.01 9.05 -15.66
C ASP A 201 -14.84 8.37 -14.98
N ILE A 202 -14.80 7.05 -14.99
CA ILE A 202 -13.72 6.27 -14.41
C ILE A 202 -13.10 5.39 -15.49
N THR A 203 -11.79 5.45 -15.68
CA THR A 203 -11.07 4.72 -16.72
C THR A 203 -10.02 3.81 -16.10
N TRP A 204 -9.90 2.60 -16.62
CA TRP A 204 -8.86 1.63 -16.26
C TRP A 204 -8.02 1.29 -17.48
N GLY A 205 -6.73 1.67 -17.44
CA GLY A 205 -5.83 1.49 -18.59
C GLY A 205 -6.32 2.21 -19.86
N GLU A 206 -5.52 2.16 -20.93
CA GLU A 206 -5.90 2.84 -22.18
C GLU A 206 -7.06 2.15 -22.90
N ASP A 207 -7.13 0.79 -22.85
CA ASP A 207 -8.10 -0.01 -23.61
C ASP A 207 -8.63 -1.18 -22.76
N VAL A 208 -8.89 -0.97 -21.46
CA VAL A 208 -9.38 -2.04 -20.57
C VAL A 208 -10.85 -1.86 -20.26
N ALA A 209 -11.20 -0.79 -19.58
CA ALA A 209 -12.59 -0.52 -19.20
C ALA A 209 -12.83 0.98 -18.93
N TYR A 210 -14.10 1.37 -19.05
CA TYR A 210 -14.59 2.70 -18.75
C TYR A 210 -15.94 2.60 -18.03
N PHE A 211 -16.20 3.47 -17.06
CA PHE A 211 -17.41 3.43 -16.27
C PHE A 211 -18.00 4.81 -16.04
N GLU A 212 -19.21 5.03 -16.51
CA GLU A 212 -19.99 6.24 -16.25
C GLU A 212 -20.91 5.98 -15.06
N VAL A 213 -20.72 6.72 -13.97
CA VAL A 213 -21.49 6.47 -12.75
C VAL A 213 -21.79 7.75 -11.96
N ASN A 214 -22.95 7.77 -11.33
CA ASN A 214 -23.27 8.82 -10.38
C ASN A 214 -22.77 8.45 -8.98
N VAL A 215 -21.82 9.25 -8.46
CA VAL A 215 -21.13 9.01 -7.19
C VAL A 215 -21.65 9.89 -6.04
N ALA A 216 -22.75 10.58 -6.20
CA ALA A 216 -23.30 11.42 -5.14
C ALA A 216 -23.51 10.63 -3.84
N GLY A 217 -22.80 11.04 -2.77
CA GLY A 217 -22.78 10.36 -1.47
C GLY A 217 -22.03 9.04 -1.46
N GLN A 218 -21.19 8.78 -2.46
CA GLN A 218 -20.25 7.65 -2.47
C GLN A 218 -19.12 7.94 -1.49
N GLY A 219 -18.74 6.93 -0.71
CA GLY A 219 -17.50 6.97 0.05
C GLY A 219 -16.32 6.49 -0.79
N LYS A 220 -15.19 6.34 -0.14
CA LYS A 220 -13.98 5.82 -0.75
C LYS A 220 -14.15 4.40 -1.27
N LEU A 221 -13.57 4.13 -2.43
CA LEU A 221 -13.52 2.80 -3.03
C LEU A 221 -12.08 2.46 -3.43
N ASN A 222 -11.70 1.21 -3.22
CA ASN A 222 -10.57 0.63 -3.91
C ASN A 222 -11.08 0.14 -5.28
N LEU A 223 -10.49 0.67 -6.35
CA LEU A 223 -10.81 0.37 -7.74
C LEU A 223 -9.67 -0.40 -8.44
N ALA A 224 -8.79 -1.03 -7.66
CA ALA A 224 -7.73 -1.88 -8.18
C ALA A 224 -8.28 -2.95 -9.12
N TYR A 225 -7.51 -3.25 -10.15
CA TYR A 225 -7.85 -4.24 -11.16
C TYR A 225 -6.62 -5.01 -11.62
N ASN A 226 -6.85 -6.18 -12.17
CA ASN A 226 -5.83 -6.93 -12.88
C ASN A 226 -6.42 -7.61 -14.13
N VAL A 227 -5.53 -7.99 -15.04
CA VAL A 227 -5.83 -8.74 -16.27
C VAL A 227 -5.13 -10.10 -16.25
N ASP A 228 -4.93 -10.66 -15.09
CA ASP A 228 -4.20 -11.89 -14.89
C ASP A 228 -4.94 -13.09 -15.46
N PHE A 229 -4.16 -14.00 -16.03
CA PHE A 229 -4.69 -15.22 -16.62
C PHE A 229 -5.37 -16.12 -15.58
N ASN A 230 -6.66 -16.39 -15.79
CA ASN A 230 -7.43 -17.32 -14.97
C ASN A 230 -7.42 -18.72 -15.58
N LYS A 231 -6.55 -19.59 -15.07
CA LYS A 231 -6.39 -20.95 -15.57
C LYS A 231 -7.65 -21.80 -15.44
N GLU A 232 -8.42 -21.65 -14.36
CA GLU A 232 -9.62 -22.46 -14.09
C GLU A 232 -10.71 -22.19 -15.14
N VAL A 233 -10.88 -20.90 -15.48
CA VAL A 233 -11.82 -20.50 -16.55
C VAL A 233 -11.28 -20.91 -17.92
N ALA A 234 -9.99 -20.71 -18.18
CA ALA A 234 -9.39 -21.09 -19.47
C ALA A 234 -9.44 -22.61 -19.73
N ASP A 235 -9.43 -23.43 -18.68
CA ASP A 235 -9.57 -24.89 -18.80
C ASP A 235 -11.00 -25.35 -19.18
N LEU A 236 -12.01 -24.46 -19.11
CA LEU A 236 -13.39 -24.78 -19.53
C LEU A 236 -13.49 -25.03 -21.04
N ASP A 237 -12.79 -24.23 -21.86
CA ASP A 237 -12.61 -24.48 -23.30
C ASP A 237 -11.21 -24.11 -23.76
N LYS A 238 -10.34 -25.11 -23.88
CA LYS A 238 -8.95 -24.95 -24.35
C LYS A 238 -8.80 -24.50 -25.79
N SER A 239 -9.90 -24.46 -26.55
CA SER A 239 -9.89 -24.03 -27.96
C SER A 239 -10.30 -22.57 -28.14
N ALA A 240 -10.80 -21.92 -27.08
CA ALA A 240 -11.14 -20.51 -27.06
C ALA A 240 -9.94 -19.65 -26.65
N ASN A 241 -9.82 -18.46 -27.24
CA ASN A 241 -8.94 -17.42 -26.71
C ASN A 241 -9.75 -16.56 -25.74
N MET A 242 -9.18 -16.32 -24.56
CA MET A 242 -9.87 -15.60 -23.49
C MET A 242 -8.99 -14.51 -22.92
N ASP A 243 -9.57 -13.33 -22.74
CA ASP A 243 -9.00 -12.24 -21.97
C ASP A 243 -9.75 -12.11 -20.64
N PHE A 244 -9.06 -11.63 -19.62
CA PHE A 244 -9.56 -11.57 -18.25
C PHE A 244 -9.47 -10.15 -17.73
N LEU A 245 -10.50 -9.72 -16.99
CA LEU A 245 -10.54 -8.47 -16.27
C LEU A 245 -11.15 -8.73 -14.90
N THR A 246 -10.39 -8.48 -13.83
CA THR A 246 -10.86 -8.64 -12.46
C THR A 246 -10.75 -7.32 -11.72
N PHE A 247 -11.85 -6.83 -11.19
CA PHE A 247 -11.86 -5.71 -10.25
C PHE A 247 -11.73 -6.25 -8.83
N GLU A 248 -10.66 -5.87 -8.15
CA GLU A 248 -10.31 -6.45 -6.87
C GLU A 248 -11.29 -6.04 -5.76
N GLY A 249 -11.66 -7.00 -4.93
CA GLY A 249 -12.58 -6.76 -3.83
C GLY A 249 -14.04 -6.48 -4.24
N ASN A 250 -14.38 -6.58 -5.52
CA ASN A 250 -15.73 -6.35 -6.07
C ASN A 250 -16.31 -5.00 -5.59
N PRO A 251 -15.69 -3.86 -5.93
CA PRO A 251 -16.15 -2.57 -5.46
C PRO A 251 -17.60 -2.32 -5.85
N THR A 252 -18.37 -1.81 -4.91
CA THR A 252 -19.82 -1.60 -5.09
C THR A 252 -20.15 -0.13 -4.90
N PHE A 253 -20.72 0.47 -5.93
CA PHE A 253 -21.19 1.84 -5.95
C PHE A 253 -22.60 1.96 -5.34
N ASN A 254 -22.93 3.14 -4.84
CA ASN A 254 -24.25 3.44 -4.30
C ASN A 254 -25.36 3.40 -5.38
N LYS A 255 -24.98 3.67 -6.63
CA LYS A 255 -25.90 3.72 -7.79
C LYS A 255 -25.38 2.86 -8.93
N ASN A 256 -26.30 2.47 -9.82
CA ASN A 256 -25.92 1.82 -11.06
C ASN A 256 -25.25 2.83 -11.98
N GLY A 257 -24.18 2.41 -12.63
CA GLY A 257 -23.51 3.08 -13.74
C GLY A 257 -23.59 2.22 -15.00
N THR A 258 -23.00 2.71 -16.08
CA THR A 258 -22.79 1.99 -17.33
C THR A 258 -21.33 1.60 -17.44
N LEU A 259 -21.05 0.31 -17.43
CA LEU A 259 -19.71 -0.24 -17.60
C LEU A 259 -19.51 -0.59 -19.09
N TYR A 260 -18.39 -0.13 -19.62
CA TYR A 260 -17.87 -0.44 -20.94
C TYR A 260 -16.62 -1.28 -20.78
N ILE A 261 -16.59 -2.46 -21.39
CA ILE A 261 -15.42 -3.33 -21.43
C ILE A 261 -14.96 -3.42 -22.88
N TYR A 262 -13.77 -2.89 -23.16
CA TYR A 262 -13.24 -2.83 -24.52
C TYR A 262 -12.94 -4.22 -25.06
N ALA A 263 -13.55 -4.54 -26.18
CA ALA A 263 -13.37 -5.83 -26.86
C ALA A 263 -13.94 -5.76 -28.28
N ALA A 264 -13.55 -6.68 -29.15
CA ALA A 264 -14.08 -6.78 -30.50
C ALA A 264 -15.57 -7.24 -30.50
N GLU A 265 -16.35 -6.79 -31.50
CA GLU A 265 -17.79 -7.11 -31.63
C GLU A 265 -18.08 -8.61 -31.76
N ASP A 266 -17.14 -9.38 -32.35
CA ASP A 266 -17.27 -10.83 -32.56
C ASP A 266 -16.86 -11.66 -31.33
N THR A 267 -16.79 -11.04 -30.15
CA THR A 267 -16.50 -11.70 -28.86
C THR A 267 -17.77 -11.89 -28.02
N PHE A 268 -17.65 -12.63 -26.93
CA PHE A 268 -18.70 -12.92 -25.96
C PHE A 268 -18.23 -12.50 -24.56
N LEU A 269 -19.09 -11.84 -23.79
CA LEU A 269 -18.77 -11.35 -22.46
C LEU A 269 -19.44 -12.23 -21.38
N TYR A 270 -18.63 -12.65 -20.41
CA TYR A 270 -19.06 -13.43 -19.25
C TYR A 270 -18.64 -12.76 -17.94
N GLU A 271 -19.38 -13.05 -16.86
CA GLU A 271 -19.01 -12.72 -15.49
C GLU A 271 -18.68 -14.01 -14.71
N VAL A 272 -17.61 -13.98 -13.92
CA VAL A 272 -17.30 -15.03 -12.94
C VAL A 272 -17.97 -14.64 -11.64
N LYS A 273 -19.09 -15.31 -11.32
CA LYS A 273 -19.89 -15.00 -10.16
C LYS A 273 -20.22 -16.25 -9.35
N ASP A 274 -19.93 -16.18 -8.04
CA ASP A 274 -20.17 -17.30 -7.11
C ASP A 274 -19.60 -18.65 -7.60
N GLY A 275 -18.41 -18.61 -8.20
CA GLY A 275 -17.75 -19.79 -8.76
C GLY A 275 -18.39 -20.35 -10.04
N LYS A 276 -19.15 -19.52 -10.74
CA LYS A 276 -19.80 -19.87 -12.01
C LYS A 276 -19.42 -18.88 -13.10
N LEU A 277 -19.29 -19.39 -14.31
CA LEU A 277 -19.24 -18.57 -15.52
C LEU A 277 -20.67 -18.32 -15.99
N VAL A 278 -21.07 -17.06 -16.11
CA VAL A 278 -22.44 -16.64 -16.49
C VAL A 278 -22.34 -15.61 -17.62
N ALA A 279 -23.13 -15.76 -18.67
CA ALA A 279 -23.18 -14.79 -19.75
C ALA A 279 -23.70 -13.43 -19.23
N VAL A 280 -23.08 -12.33 -19.65
CA VAL A 280 -23.53 -10.98 -19.32
C VAL A 280 -24.55 -10.52 -20.35
N ASP A 281 -25.69 -10.00 -19.90
CA ASP A 281 -26.68 -9.34 -20.78
C ASP A 281 -26.15 -7.93 -21.13
N ALA A 282 -25.28 -7.89 -22.13
CA ALA A 282 -24.59 -6.70 -22.58
C ALA A 282 -24.93 -6.39 -24.05
N GLU A 283 -24.89 -5.12 -24.42
CA GLU A 283 -25.02 -4.62 -25.78
C GLU A 283 -23.65 -4.17 -26.29
N TYR A 284 -23.33 -4.36 -27.56
CA TYR A 284 -22.11 -3.85 -28.15
C TYR A 284 -22.30 -2.41 -28.61
N ASP A 285 -21.41 -1.53 -28.17
CA ASP A 285 -21.39 -0.12 -28.56
C ASP A 285 -20.27 0.08 -29.62
N GLU A 286 -20.69 0.39 -30.86
CA GLU A 286 -19.79 0.57 -31.98
C GLU A 286 -18.93 1.86 -31.86
N ASP A 287 -19.44 2.89 -31.16
CA ASP A 287 -18.73 4.16 -30.99
C ASP A 287 -17.58 4.04 -29.99
N TYR A 288 -17.75 3.19 -29.00
CA TYR A 288 -16.73 2.89 -27.97
C TYR A 288 -15.92 1.63 -28.27
N GLU A 289 -16.32 0.82 -29.25
CA GLU A 289 -15.74 -0.50 -29.51
C GLU A 289 -15.72 -1.38 -28.23
N ALA A 290 -16.86 -1.42 -27.50
CA ALA A 290 -16.94 -2.03 -26.19
C ALA A 290 -18.27 -2.75 -25.95
N TRP A 291 -18.25 -3.81 -25.12
CA TRP A 291 -19.44 -4.37 -24.52
C TRP A 291 -19.94 -3.48 -23.36
N THR A 292 -21.21 -3.10 -23.38
CA THR A 292 -21.78 -2.16 -22.42
C THR A 292 -22.99 -2.76 -21.69
N PHE A 293 -23.06 -2.53 -20.39
CA PHE A 293 -24.18 -2.95 -19.53
C PHE A 293 -24.25 -2.13 -18.25
N LYS A 294 -25.40 -2.20 -17.57
CA LYS A 294 -25.59 -1.47 -16.32
C LYS A 294 -25.28 -2.34 -15.12
N THR A 295 -24.39 -1.84 -14.28
CA THR A 295 -24.04 -2.47 -13.00
C THR A 295 -23.76 -1.44 -11.93
N ARG A 296 -23.72 -1.85 -10.68
CA ARG A 296 -23.16 -1.07 -9.56
C ARG A 296 -22.01 -1.78 -8.86
N THR A 297 -21.82 -3.06 -9.15
CA THR A 297 -20.73 -3.86 -8.58
C THR A 297 -19.82 -4.29 -9.72
N LEU A 298 -18.55 -4.00 -9.60
CA LEU A 298 -17.55 -4.40 -10.56
C LEU A 298 -16.98 -5.75 -10.10
N GLY A 299 -17.07 -6.74 -10.97
CA GLY A 299 -16.71 -8.13 -10.67
C GLY A 299 -15.51 -8.62 -11.48
N ALA A 300 -15.48 -9.90 -11.76
CA ALA A 300 -14.52 -10.54 -12.64
C ALA A 300 -15.19 -10.90 -13.96
N TYR A 301 -14.59 -10.48 -15.07
CA TYR A 301 -15.14 -10.66 -16.41
C TYR A 301 -14.19 -11.47 -17.30
N VAL A 302 -14.78 -12.14 -18.28
CA VAL A 302 -14.08 -12.93 -19.28
C VAL A 302 -14.59 -12.53 -20.65
N ILE A 303 -13.69 -12.18 -21.55
CA ILE A 303 -13.97 -11.93 -22.95
C ILE A 303 -13.48 -13.16 -23.73
N SER A 304 -14.32 -13.77 -24.53
CA SER A 304 -13.99 -14.99 -25.29
C SER A 304 -14.27 -14.81 -26.76
N ASP A 305 -13.40 -15.32 -27.63
CA ASP A 305 -13.60 -15.39 -29.09
C ASP A 305 -14.62 -16.47 -29.49
N LYS A 306 -15.15 -17.25 -28.53
CA LYS A 306 -16.15 -18.28 -28.72
C LYS A 306 -17.22 -18.23 -27.67
N GLU A 307 -18.43 -18.63 -28.07
CA GLU A 307 -19.50 -18.84 -27.13
C GLU A 307 -19.16 -19.99 -26.17
N LEU A 308 -19.21 -19.71 -24.85
CA LEU A 308 -18.94 -20.68 -23.80
C LEU A 308 -20.26 -21.09 -23.13
N GLU A 309 -20.35 -22.35 -22.70
CA GLU A 309 -21.50 -22.80 -21.92
C GLU A 309 -21.38 -22.25 -20.47
N GLU A 310 -22.51 -21.79 -19.92
CA GLU A 310 -22.61 -21.42 -18.52
C GLU A 310 -22.40 -22.64 -17.63
N GLN A 311 -21.40 -22.59 -16.77
CA GLN A 311 -21.03 -23.74 -15.95
C GLN A 311 -20.36 -23.34 -14.63
N VAL A 312 -20.31 -24.30 -13.70
CA VAL A 312 -19.55 -24.17 -12.46
C VAL A 312 -18.07 -24.30 -12.77
N ILE A 313 -17.29 -23.35 -12.29
CA ILE A 313 -15.84 -23.40 -12.34
C ILE A 313 -15.40 -24.35 -11.23
N THR A 314 -14.85 -25.51 -11.57
CA THR A 314 -14.36 -26.48 -10.58
C THR A 314 -12.85 -26.38 -10.51
N ASP A 315 -12.33 -26.26 -9.30
CA ASP A 315 -10.91 -26.44 -9.02
C ASP A 315 -10.45 -27.78 -9.62
N GLY A 316 -9.47 -27.76 -10.50
CA GLY A 316 -9.03 -28.92 -11.29
C GLY A 316 -8.43 -30.11 -10.53
N ASP A 317 -8.66 -30.20 -9.21
CA ASP A 317 -8.20 -31.30 -8.34
C ASP A 317 -9.32 -32.29 -7.94
N GLY A 318 -10.34 -32.44 -8.79
CA GLY A 318 -11.35 -33.47 -8.64
C GLY A 318 -10.80 -34.87 -8.98
N GLU A 319 -9.96 -35.47 -8.13
CA GLU A 319 -9.79 -36.92 -8.10
C GLU A 319 -11.14 -37.56 -7.72
N ALA A 320 -11.81 -38.12 -8.71
CA ALA A 320 -12.92 -39.02 -8.47
C ALA A 320 -12.42 -40.23 -7.71
N SER A 321 -12.63 -40.27 -6.40
CA SER A 321 -12.52 -41.50 -5.63
C SER A 321 -13.72 -42.39 -5.92
N SER A 322 -13.50 -43.40 -6.72
CA SER A 322 -14.38 -44.56 -6.88
C SER A 322 -14.46 -45.43 -5.61
#